data_e7097bfe92cc490f47435a240a45e4de
#
_entry.id   e7097bfe92cc490f47435a240a45e4de
#
_cell.length_a   1.000
_cell.length_b   1.000
_cell.length_c   1.000
_cell.angle_alpha   90.00
_cell.angle_beta   90.00
_cell.angle_gamma   90.00
#
_symmetry.space_group_name_H-M   'P 1'
#
loop_
_entity.id
_entity.type
_entity.pdbx_description
1 polymer ?
#
loop_
_entity_poly.entity_id
_entity_poly.type
_entity_poly.pdbx_seq_one_letter_code
_entity_poly.pdbx_strand_id
1 'polypeptide(L)'
;MNLNLSITDMAGATIEHSIIITNFVNMVYNQLKDSTCRVFPDNVQYKWILSDGTEKTVIPDASINCQIRGKRGNSFINAPQFVLEVLSPSTEKYDRTGKKDIYCNEEIPEYWIIDPKKRVIEVYDLDYVDDKPQYFLVDTIAEENKGGLNLIHFPHIKIDFDVLFSGIE
;
A
#
# COMPACT_ATOMS: atom_id res chain seq x y z
N MET A 1 25.11 17.04 13.38
CA MET A 1 24.26 16.55 12.29
C MET A 1 23.00 17.42 12.25
N ASN A 2 22.99 18.47 11.41
CA ASN A 2 21.83 19.35 11.26
C ASN A 2 20.79 18.66 10.37
N LEU A 3 19.84 18.00 10.99
CA LEU A 3 18.61 17.60 10.33
C LEU A 3 17.70 18.85 10.25
N ASN A 4 18.02 19.75 9.34
CA ASN A 4 17.08 20.77 8.89
C ASN A 4 16.11 20.11 7.91
N LEU A 5 15.28 19.18 8.41
CA LEU A 5 14.05 18.79 7.72
C LEU A 5 13.14 19.99 7.73
N SER A 6 12.98 20.66 6.61
CA SER A 6 12.00 21.74 6.51
C SER A 6 10.61 21.17 6.73
N ILE A 7 9.70 21.96 7.30
CA ILE A 7 8.28 21.57 7.45
C ILE A 7 7.68 21.14 6.10
N THR A 8 8.18 21.68 5.00
CA THR A 8 7.81 21.31 3.63
C THR A 8 8.20 19.87 3.27
N ASP A 9 9.29 19.33 3.81
CA ASP A 9 9.71 17.95 3.58
C ASP A 9 8.87 16.94 4.38
N MET A 10 8.18 17.41 5.43
CA MET A 10 7.24 16.63 6.24
C MET A 10 5.80 16.74 5.74
N ALA A 11 5.49 17.68 4.87
CA ALA A 11 4.15 18.02 4.39
C ALA A 11 3.76 17.29 3.08
N GLY A 12 4.35 16.11 2.80
CA GLY A 12 4.07 15.36 1.58
C GLY A 12 2.66 14.77 1.47
N ALA A 13 1.93 14.63 2.59
CA ALA A 13 0.60 14.07 2.63
C ALA A 13 -0.47 15.17 2.70
N THR A 14 -1.49 15.08 1.83
CA THR A 14 -2.68 15.92 1.90
C THR A 14 -3.66 15.37 2.94
N ILE A 15 -4.67 16.16 3.30
CA ILE A 15 -5.75 15.69 4.18
C ILE A 15 -6.49 14.52 3.52
N GLU A 16 -6.76 14.61 2.22
CA GLU A 16 -7.41 13.55 1.43
C GLU A 16 -6.62 12.24 1.47
N HIS A 17 -5.31 12.30 1.34
CA HIS A 17 -4.41 11.16 1.49
C HIS A 17 -4.61 10.48 2.86
N SER A 18 -4.59 11.25 3.94
CA SER A 18 -4.77 10.74 5.29
C SER A 18 -6.18 10.17 5.54
N ILE A 19 -7.21 10.79 4.97
CA ILE A 19 -8.59 10.31 5.06
C ILE A 19 -8.71 8.93 4.42
N ILE A 20 -8.17 8.74 3.22
CA ILE A 20 -8.23 7.46 2.50
C ILE A 20 -7.52 6.37 3.29
N ILE A 21 -6.31 6.64 3.79
CA ILE A 21 -5.57 5.66 4.60
C ILE A 21 -6.38 5.26 5.84
N THR A 22 -6.93 6.24 6.54
CA THR A 22 -7.75 6.00 7.75
C THR A 22 -8.98 5.17 7.43
N ASN A 23 -9.71 5.50 6.36
CA ASN A 23 -10.90 4.76 5.94
C ASN A 23 -10.56 3.32 5.54
N PHE A 24 -9.50 3.13 4.77
CA PHE A 24 -9.01 1.81 4.36
C PHE A 24 -8.62 0.95 5.57
N VAL A 25 -7.77 1.47 6.44
CA VAL A 25 -7.29 0.75 7.62
C VAL A 25 -8.45 0.35 8.52
N ASN A 26 -9.42 1.25 8.74
CA ASN A 26 -10.59 0.96 9.57
C ASN A 26 -11.47 -0.15 8.97
N MET A 27 -11.75 -0.10 7.67
CA MET A 27 -12.52 -1.15 7.00
C MET A 27 -11.83 -2.52 7.09
N VAL A 28 -10.54 -2.57 6.81
CA VAL A 28 -9.77 -3.81 6.81
C VAL A 28 -9.59 -4.35 8.22
N TYR A 29 -9.29 -3.49 9.19
CA TYR A 29 -9.14 -3.87 10.59
C TYR A 29 -10.37 -4.62 11.13
N ASN A 30 -11.56 -4.11 10.85
CA ASN A 30 -12.80 -4.72 11.30
C ASN A 30 -13.04 -6.12 10.71
N GLN A 31 -12.47 -6.41 9.55
CA GLN A 31 -12.60 -7.69 8.86
C GLN A 31 -11.44 -8.66 9.15
N LEU A 32 -10.34 -8.16 9.72
CA LEU A 32 -9.14 -8.95 10.07
C LEU A 32 -8.99 -9.25 11.58
N LYS A 33 -9.81 -8.69 12.45
CA LYS A 33 -9.60 -8.71 13.90
C LYS A 33 -9.45 -10.11 14.51
N ASP A 34 -10.04 -11.13 13.91
CA ASP A 34 -9.94 -12.52 14.34
C ASP A 34 -8.86 -13.32 13.58
N SER A 35 -8.07 -12.64 12.76
CA SER A 35 -7.00 -13.22 11.94
C SER A 35 -5.64 -13.05 12.61
N THR A 36 -4.64 -13.86 12.18
CA THR A 36 -3.23 -13.65 12.52
C THR A 36 -2.61 -12.48 11.76
N CYS A 37 -3.25 -12.05 10.67
CA CYS A 37 -2.82 -10.89 9.89
C CYS A 37 -3.21 -9.58 10.58
N ARG A 38 -2.44 -8.54 10.31
CA ARG A 38 -2.70 -7.19 10.81
C ARG A 38 -2.58 -6.17 9.67
N VAL A 39 -3.46 -5.18 9.69
CA VAL A 39 -3.38 -4.01 8.82
C VAL A 39 -2.64 -2.89 9.55
N PHE A 40 -1.79 -2.19 8.82
CA PHE A 40 -1.00 -1.08 9.33
C PHE A 40 -1.18 0.17 8.47
N PRO A 41 -1.20 1.37 9.10
CA PRO A 41 -1.16 2.65 8.39
C PRO A 41 0.27 3.02 7.96
N ASP A 42 0.47 4.28 7.60
CA ASP A 42 1.66 4.87 6.99
C ASP A 42 2.83 5.17 7.93
N ASN A 43 2.98 4.42 9.01
CA ASN A 43 4.06 4.62 9.98
C ASN A 43 4.84 3.34 10.29
N VAL A 44 4.70 2.30 9.49
CA VAL A 44 5.36 1.01 9.68
C VAL A 44 6.44 0.81 8.64
N GLN A 45 7.64 0.50 9.09
CA GLN A 45 8.82 0.34 8.26
C GLN A 45 9.02 -1.13 7.86
N TYR A 46 9.39 -1.31 6.61
CA TYR A 46 9.94 -2.56 6.08
C TYR A 46 11.38 -2.34 5.65
N LYS A 47 12.27 -3.24 6.04
CA LYS A 47 13.70 -3.21 5.66
C LYS A 47 14.06 -4.44 4.88
N TRP A 48 14.50 -4.25 3.66
CA TRP A 48 14.87 -5.32 2.75
C TRP A 48 16.25 -5.11 2.16
N ILE A 49 16.91 -6.22 1.83
CA ILE A 49 18.15 -6.22 1.06
C ILE A 49 17.77 -6.39 -0.40
N LEU A 50 18.06 -5.37 -1.21
CA LEU A 50 17.79 -5.39 -2.64
C LEU A 50 18.78 -6.33 -3.37
N SER A 51 18.49 -6.62 -4.64
CA SER A 51 19.29 -7.51 -5.48
C SER A 51 20.75 -7.03 -5.66
N ASP A 52 21.02 -5.73 -5.53
CA ASP A 52 22.36 -5.15 -5.55
C ASP A 52 23.10 -5.20 -4.19
N GLY A 53 22.49 -5.80 -3.16
CA GLY A 53 23.03 -5.92 -1.81
C GLY A 53 22.80 -4.70 -0.93
N THR A 54 22.16 -3.64 -1.42
CA THR A 54 21.86 -2.45 -0.60
C THR A 54 20.64 -2.68 0.30
N GLU A 55 20.67 -2.10 1.50
CA GLU A 55 19.52 -2.08 2.39
C GLU A 55 18.58 -0.93 2.00
N LYS A 56 17.30 -1.25 1.85
CA LYS A 56 16.25 -0.27 1.58
C LYS A 56 15.20 -0.30 2.67
N THR A 57 14.85 0.87 3.17
CA THR A 57 13.69 1.06 4.06
C THR A 57 12.54 1.67 3.27
N VAL A 58 11.36 1.05 3.36
CA VAL A 58 10.13 1.57 2.77
C VAL A 58 9.05 1.67 3.83
N ILE A 59 8.16 2.64 3.67
CA ILE A 59 7.01 2.87 4.53
C ILE A 59 5.79 2.98 3.61
N PRO A 60 5.04 1.89 3.41
CA PRO A 60 3.81 1.94 2.63
C PRO A 60 2.75 2.81 3.30
N ASP A 61 1.86 3.40 2.52
CA ASP A 61 0.72 4.14 3.07
C ASP A 61 -0.23 3.24 3.85
N ALA A 62 -0.43 1.99 3.41
CA ALA A 62 -1.01 0.93 4.22
C ALA A 62 -0.46 -0.43 3.78
N SER A 63 -0.51 -1.39 4.69
CA SER A 63 -0.09 -2.77 4.41
C SER A 63 -0.87 -3.77 5.24
N ILE A 64 -0.96 -5.01 4.75
CA ILE A 64 -1.45 -6.16 5.52
C ILE A 64 -0.30 -7.15 5.64
N ASN A 65 0.08 -7.46 6.88
CA ASN A 65 1.16 -8.38 7.18
C ASN A 65 0.67 -9.53 8.06
N CYS A 66 0.88 -10.76 7.60
CA CYS A 66 0.54 -11.98 8.33
C CYS A 66 1.75 -12.59 9.06
N GLN A 67 2.95 -12.02 8.89
CA GLN A 67 4.20 -12.47 9.51
C GLN A 67 4.74 -11.44 10.51
N ILE A 68 3.88 -11.01 11.43
CA ILE A 68 4.17 -9.91 12.37
C ILE A 68 5.30 -10.21 13.38
N ARG A 69 5.77 -11.46 13.46
CA ARG A 69 6.92 -11.84 14.30
C ARG A 69 8.27 -11.60 13.60
N GLY A 70 8.27 -11.47 12.27
CA GLY A 70 9.47 -11.22 11.48
C GLY A 70 9.93 -9.76 11.55
N LYS A 71 10.49 -9.36 12.69
CA LYS A 71 10.99 -7.99 12.92
C LYS A 71 12.44 -7.97 13.37
N ARG A 72 13.09 -6.87 13.01
CA ARG A 72 14.40 -6.47 13.55
C ARG A 72 14.31 -5.00 14.00
N GLY A 73 14.39 -4.79 15.32
CA GLY A 73 14.09 -3.47 15.92
C GLY A 73 12.63 -3.07 15.65
N ASN A 74 12.43 -1.90 15.09
CA ASN A 74 11.11 -1.34 14.75
C ASN A 74 10.72 -1.54 13.28
N SER A 75 11.39 -2.47 12.57
CA SER A 75 11.11 -2.74 11.16
C SER A 75 10.75 -4.20 10.95
N PHE A 76 9.77 -4.44 10.08
CA PHE A 76 9.55 -5.77 9.54
C PHE A 76 10.64 -6.11 8.51
N ILE A 77 11.04 -7.37 8.47
CA ILE A 77 12.00 -7.90 7.50
C ILE A 77 11.35 -8.82 6.47
N ASN A 78 10.15 -9.32 6.75
CA ASN A 78 9.36 -10.11 5.82
C ASN A 78 8.46 -9.20 4.98
N ALA A 79 8.22 -9.59 3.74
CA ALA A 79 7.31 -8.86 2.87
C ALA A 79 5.85 -8.99 3.36
N PRO A 80 5.05 -7.92 3.33
CA PRO A 80 3.61 -8.00 3.58
C PRO A 80 2.90 -8.73 2.42
N GLN A 81 1.66 -9.14 2.64
CA GLN A 81 0.83 -9.79 1.64
C GLN A 81 0.08 -8.78 0.76
N PHE A 82 -0.01 -7.54 1.21
CA PHE A 82 -0.73 -6.47 0.53
C PHE A 82 -0.07 -5.13 0.85
N VAL A 83 0.02 -4.27 -0.16
CA VAL A 83 0.48 -2.88 -0.01
C VAL A 83 -0.46 -1.93 -0.75
N LEU A 84 -0.73 -0.80 -0.12
CA LEU A 84 -1.49 0.32 -0.67
C LEU A 84 -0.62 1.57 -0.70
N GLU A 85 -0.64 2.28 -1.82
CA GLU A 85 -0.12 3.64 -1.94
C GLU A 85 -1.24 4.59 -2.39
N VAL A 86 -1.37 5.70 -1.70
CA VAL A 86 -2.30 6.77 -2.04
C VAL A 86 -1.52 7.90 -2.66
N LEU A 87 -1.82 8.22 -3.92
CA LEU A 87 -1.07 9.21 -4.68
C LEU A 87 -1.15 10.60 -4.06
N SER A 88 -0.03 11.29 -4.07
CA SER A 88 0.06 12.71 -3.84
C SER A 88 0.91 13.35 -4.96
N PRO A 89 0.81 14.66 -5.22
CA PRO A 89 1.59 15.29 -6.29
C PRO A 89 3.11 15.07 -6.16
N SER A 90 3.61 14.95 -4.93
CA SER A 90 5.03 14.75 -4.65
C SER A 90 5.51 13.30 -4.78
N THR A 91 4.63 12.30 -4.65
CA THR A 91 5.00 10.88 -4.59
C THR A 91 4.56 10.06 -5.79
N GLU A 92 3.61 10.55 -6.60
CA GLU A 92 2.98 9.79 -7.69
C GLU A 92 3.97 9.07 -8.60
N LYS A 93 5.00 9.79 -9.07
CA LYS A 93 6.00 9.20 -9.96
C LYS A 93 6.74 8.04 -9.29
N TYR A 94 7.12 8.20 -8.04
CA TYR A 94 7.85 7.18 -7.29
C TYR A 94 6.96 5.98 -6.93
N ASP A 95 5.69 6.24 -6.57
CA ASP A 95 4.72 5.18 -6.28
C ASP A 95 4.44 4.31 -7.52
N ARG A 96 4.40 4.93 -8.70
CA ARG A 96 4.16 4.24 -9.98
C ARG A 96 5.38 3.54 -10.55
N THR A 97 6.59 3.85 -10.10
CA THR A 97 7.85 3.34 -10.65
C THR A 97 8.73 2.70 -9.58
N GLY A 98 9.49 3.48 -8.84
CA GLY A 98 10.50 2.97 -7.90
C GLY A 98 9.94 2.08 -6.79
N LYS A 99 8.87 2.51 -6.12
CA LYS A 99 8.22 1.69 -5.09
C LYS A 99 7.56 0.44 -5.69
N LYS A 100 6.89 0.59 -6.83
CA LYS A 100 6.28 -0.54 -7.53
C LYS A 100 7.31 -1.62 -7.88
N ASP A 101 8.50 -1.21 -8.36
CA ASP A 101 9.60 -2.13 -8.66
C ASP A 101 10.13 -2.82 -7.40
N ILE A 102 10.29 -2.09 -6.30
CA ILE A 102 10.70 -2.64 -5.01
C ILE A 102 9.69 -3.68 -4.51
N TYR A 103 8.42 -3.35 -4.51
CA TYR A 103 7.35 -4.25 -4.06
C TYR A 103 7.24 -5.50 -4.95
N CYS A 104 7.44 -5.34 -6.25
CA CYS A 104 7.47 -6.45 -7.20
C CYS A 104 8.64 -7.40 -6.92
N ASN A 105 9.84 -6.87 -6.70
CA ASN A 105 11.04 -7.65 -6.41
C ASN A 105 10.96 -8.36 -5.06
N GLU A 106 10.23 -7.79 -4.09
CA GLU A 106 9.94 -8.45 -2.81
C GLU A 106 8.76 -9.42 -2.88
N GLU A 107 8.23 -9.64 -4.09
CA GLU A 107 7.15 -10.59 -4.37
C GLU A 107 5.88 -10.36 -3.53
N ILE A 108 5.52 -9.08 -3.33
CA ILE A 108 4.29 -8.72 -2.64
C ILE A 108 3.11 -9.06 -3.56
N PRO A 109 2.19 -9.95 -3.13
CA PRO A 109 1.18 -10.52 -4.04
C PRO A 109 0.22 -9.51 -4.63
N GLU A 110 -0.14 -8.47 -3.88
CA GLU A 110 -1.17 -7.51 -4.28
C GLU A 110 -0.74 -6.09 -3.95
N TYR A 111 -0.83 -5.20 -4.93
CA TYR A 111 -0.47 -3.80 -4.84
C TYR A 111 -1.58 -2.92 -5.39
N TRP A 112 -2.06 -2.00 -4.58
CA TRP A 112 -3.07 -1.02 -4.99
C TRP A 112 -2.50 0.38 -5.01
N ILE A 113 -2.87 1.13 -6.05
CA ILE A 113 -2.63 2.58 -6.15
C ILE A 113 -3.99 3.27 -6.14
N ILE A 114 -4.17 4.22 -5.24
CA ILE A 114 -5.38 5.05 -5.17
C ILE A 114 -5.06 6.48 -5.59
N ASP A 115 -5.79 6.99 -6.56
CA ASP A 115 -5.78 8.41 -6.94
C ASP A 115 -6.95 9.12 -6.26
N PRO A 116 -6.70 9.95 -5.23
CA PRO A 116 -7.76 10.66 -4.51
C PRO A 116 -8.52 11.66 -5.38
N LYS A 117 -7.80 12.28 -6.32
CA LYS A 117 -8.33 13.34 -7.18
C LYS A 117 -9.29 12.81 -8.23
N LYS A 118 -8.91 11.71 -8.85
CA LYS A 118 -9.73 11.02 -9.87
C LYS A 118 -10.74 10.06 -9.26
N ARG A 119 -10.62 9.73 -7.97
CA ARG A 119 -11.39 8.68 -7.30
C ARG A 119 -11.30 7.35 -8.05
N VAL A 120 -10.06 6.92 -8.27
CA VAL A 120 -9.74 5.70 -9.02
C VAL A 120 -8.82 4.82 -8.19
N ILE A 121 -9.07 3.52 -8.23
CA ILE A 121 -8.25 2.47 -7.62
C ILE A 121 -7.68 1.61 -8.73
N GLU A 122 -6.36 1.52 -8.81
CA GLU A 122 -5.67 0.57 -9.67
C GLU A 122 -5.26 -0.66 -8.86
N VAL A 123 -5.65 -1.83 -9.32
CA VAL A 123 -5.41 -3.11 -8.66
C VAL A 123 -4.38 -3.90 -9.45
N TYR A 124 -3.23 -4.14 -8.85
CA TYR A 124 -2.15 -4.94 -9.44
C TYR A 124 -2.03 -6.28 -8.72
N ASP A 125 -1.94 -7.34 -9.49
CA ASP A 125 -1.67 -8.70 -9.02
C ASP A 125 -0.30 -9.15 -9.50
N LEU A 126 0.43 -9.86 -8.63
CA LEU A 126 1.75 -10.41 -8.95
C LEU A 126 1.60 -11.74 -9.67
N ASP A 127 2.28 -11.88 -10.78
CA ASP A 127 2.45 -13.15 -11.47
C ASP A 127 3.89 -13.27 -11.98
N TYR A 128 4.24 -14.37 -12.58
CA TYR A 128 5.60 -14.65 -13.03
C TYR A 128 5.63 -14.81 -14.55
N VAL A 129 6.62 -14.15 -15.16
CA VAL A 129 6.94 -14.30 -16.58
C VAL A 129 8.41 -14.75 -16.67
N ASP A 130 8.68 -15.91 -17.24
CA ASP A 130 10.01 -16.52 -17.31
C ASP A 130 10.70 -16.58 -15.92
N ASP A 131 9.96 -17.04 -14.91
CA ASP A 131 10.37 -17.14 -13.50
C ASP A 131 10.73 -15.80 -12.83
N LYS A 132 10.33 -14.68 -13.42
CA LYS A 132 10.51 -13.34 -12.84
C LYS A 132 9.18 -12.74 -12.40
N PRO A 133 9.11 -12.15 -11.20
CA PRO A 133 7.90 -11.49 -10.73
C PRO A 133 7.58 -10.27 -11.58
N GLN A 134 6.29 -10.09 -11.86
CA GLN A 134 5.77 -8.94 -12.59
C GLN A 134 4.38 -8.58 -12.08
N TYR A 135 4.10 -7.28 -11.93
CA TYR A 135 2.75 -6.80 -11.66
C TYR A 135 1.94 -6.64 -12.95
N PHE A 136 0.71 -7.12 -12.90
CA PHE A 136 -0.29 -6.92 -13.94
C PHE A 136 -1.43 -6.07 -13.39
N LEU A 137 -1.81 -5.03 -14.12
CA LEU A 137 -3.02 -4.27 -13.82
C LEU A 137 -4.23 -5.13 -14.17
N VAL A 138 -4.89 -5.68 -13.13
CA VAL A 138 -6.01 -6.61 -13.31
C VAL A 138 -7.36 -5.92 -13.22
N ASP A 139 -7.43 -4.76 -12.58
CA ASP A 139 -8.65 -3.97 -12.50
C ASP A 139 -8.36 -2.48 -12.29
N THR A 140 -9.28 -1.65 -12.75
CA THR A 140 -9.31 -0.21 -12.50
C THR A 140 -10.72 0.14 -12.05
N ILE A 141 -10.87 0.47 -10.77
CA ILE A 141 -12.18 0.74 -10.15
C ILE A 141 -12.39 2.25 -10.09
N ALA A 142 -13.55 2.67 -10.57
CA ALA A 142 -14.01 4.05 -10.53
C ALA A 142 -15.52 4.09 -10.19
N GLU A 143 -16.11 5.25 -10.23
CA GLU A 143 -17.52 5.45 -9.87
C GLU A 143 -18.48 4.55 -10.65
N GLU A 144 -18.19 4.32 -11.93
CA GLU A 144 -19.03 3.53 -12.85
C GLU A 144 -19.00 2.02 -12.62
N ASN A 145 -17.96 1.50 -11.93
CA ASN A 145 -17.79 0.05 -11.71
C ASN A 145 -17.42 -0.30 -10.27
N LYS A 146 -17.80 0.52 -9.33
CA LYS A 146 -17.38 0.44 -7.91
C LYS A 146 -17.96 -0.71 -7.10
N GLY A 147 -18.92 -1.45 -7.63
CA GLY A 147 -19.59 -2.52 -6.90
C GLY A 147 -18.73 -3.79 -6.77
N GLY A 148 -18.76 -4.41 -5.59
CA GLY A 148 -18.16 -5.73 -5.39
C GLY A 148 -16.63 -5.75 -5.29
N LEU A 149 -16.01 -4.66 -4.84
CA LEU A 149 -14.55 -4.60 -4.67
C LEU A 149 -14.09 -5.39 -3.46
N ASN A 150 -13.29 -6.42 -3.71
CA ASN A 150 -12.64 -7.25 -2.68
C ASN A 150 -11.13 -7.24 -2.91
N LEU A 151 -10.36 -7.52 -1.85
CA LEU A 151 -8.95 -7.85 -2.01
C LEU A 151 -8.81 -9.20 -2.72
N ILE A 152 -7.82 -9.33 -3.61
CA ILE A 152 -7.59 -10.57 -4.39
C ILE A 152 -7.14 -11.70 -3.46
N HIS A 153 -6.12 -11.44 -2.65
CA HIS A 153 -5.50 -12.44 -1.77
C HIS A 153 -6.17 -12.54 -0.39
N PHE A 154 -7.17 -11.70 -0.14
CA PHE A 154 -8.07 -11.75 1.01
C PHE A 154 -9.52 -11.61 0.53
N PRO A 155 -10.07 -12.58 -0.20
CA PRO A 155 -11.35 -12.42 -0.92
C PRO A 155 -12.56 -12.21 -0.01
N HIS A 156 -12.43 -12.49 1.30
CA HIS A 156 -13.43 -12.19 2.32
C HIS A 156 -13.41 -10.72 2.77
N ILE A 157 -12.35 -9.97 2.47
CA ILE A 157 -12.26 -8.55 2.79
C ILE A 157 -12.88 -7.74 1.67
N LYS A 158 -13.97 -7.07 2.01
CA LYS A 158 -14.70 -6.17 1.08
C LYS A 158 -14.29 -4.73 1.34
N ILE A 159 -14.09 -3.99 0.27
CA ILE A 159 -13.83 -2.56 0.31
C ILE A 159 -15.06 -1.84 -0.27
N ASP A 160 -15.68 -1.03 0.56
CA ASP A 160 -16.76 -0.14 0.13
C ASP A 160 -16.13 1.13 -0.46
N PHE A 161 -16.32 1.32 -1.76
CA PHE A 161 -15.76 2.45 -2.49
C PHE A 161 -16.24 3.80 -1.94
N ASP A 162 -17.53 3.91 -1.63
CA ASP A 162 -18.10 5.16 -1.13
C ASP A 162 -17.59 5.47 0.29
N VAL A 163 -17.41 4.46 1.13
CA VAL A 163 -16.79 4.61 2.44
C VAL A 163 -15.31 4.98 2.32
N LEU A 164 -14.59 4.35 1.40
CA LEU A 164 -13.16 4.64 1.17
C LEU A 164 -12.92 6.11 0.84
N PHE A 165 -13.76 6.68 -0.01
CA PHE A 165 -13.66 8.08 -0.45
C PHE A 165 -14.56 9.04 0.35
N SER A 166 -15.18 8.60 1.44
CA SER A 166 -16.01 9.48 2.28
C SER A 166 -15.17 10.54 3.00
N GLY A 167 -15.69 11.75 3.10
CA GLY A 167 -14.99 12.89 3.71
C GLY A 167 -14.08 13.64 2.74
N ILE A 168 -14.05 13.27 1.47
CA ILE A 168 -13.33 13.96 0.40
C ILE A 168 -14.35 14.70 -0.45
N GLU A 169 -14.19 16.03 -0.58
CA GLU A 169 -15.02 16.89 -1.41
C GLU A 169 -14.46 17.05 -2.83
#